data_0a52c56ced15f5d262cbf7956075deef
#
_entry.id   0a52c56ced15f5d262cbf7956075deef
#
_cell.length_a   1.000
_cell.length_b   1.000
_cell.length_c   1.000
_cell.angle_alpha   90.00
_cell.angle_beta   90.00
_cell.angle_gamma   90.00
#
_symmetry.space_group_name_H-M   'P 1'
#
loop_
_entity.id
_entity.type
_entity.pdbx_description
1 polymer ?
#
loop_
_entity_poly.entity_id
_entity_poly.type
_entity_poly.pdbx_seq_one_letter_code
_entity_poly.pdbx_strand_id
1 'polypeptide(L)'
;MPNVSNEERLAVITAFGKAVKQAEKQVREDVDAQMREDFMANGVTQKQLSVNGQKVGTISARMSKPKVGHFPSIANAQEFVEWLRTSDGGLDTLNRLVSIKPDLVLEAAVADGELPDGCEMVERFEPPMMTGTTVRVQTQKVVEALGNNLGAAASALLTGEVE
;
A
#
# COMPACT_ATOMS: atom_id res chain seq x y z
N MET A 1 41.86 24.31 6.15
CA MET A 1 40.79 23.35 6.44
C MET A 1 41.33 22.32 7.41
N PRO A 2 40.66 21.97 8.51
CA PRO A 2 41.13 20.93 9.40
C PRO A 2 41.29 19.63 8.62
N ASN A 3 42.38 18.92 8.89
CA ASN A 3 42.73 17.67 8.21
C ASN A 3 41.80 16.56 8.78
N VAL A 4 40.61 16.41 8.19
CA VAL A 4 39.61 15.41 8.61
C VAL A 4 40.11 14.03 8.17
N SER A 5 40.21 13.10 9.11
CA SER A 5 40.69 11.74 8.82
C SER A 5 39.71 10.98 7.88
N ASN A 6 40.20 9.94 7.23
CA ASN A 6 39.33 9.12 6.36
C ASN A 6 38.23 8.40 7.16
N GLU A 7 38.51 8.03 8.42
CA GLU A 7 37.51 7.43 9.32
C GLU A 7 36.40 8.42 9.66
N GLU A 8 36.75 9.68 9.98
CA GLU A 8 35.76 10.74 10.23
C GLU A 8 34.90 11.02 9.00
N ARG A 9 35.51 11.10 7.80
CA ARG A 9 34.78 11.25 6.53
C ARG A 9 33.82 10.10 6.31
N LEU A 10 34.27 8.87 6.55
CA LEU A 10 33.40 7.68 6.40
C LEU A 10 32.23 7.72 7.39
N ALA A 11 32.46 8.10 8.64
CA ALA A 11 31.43 8.22 9.66
C ALA A 11 30.36 9.26 9.25
N VAL A 12 30.79 10.45 8.78
CA VAL A 12 29.90 11.51 8.31
C VAL A 12 29.08 11.05 7.10
N ILE A 13 29.71 10.45 6.08
CA ILE A 13 29.01 9.96 4.88
C ILE A 13 28.00 8.88 5.26
N THR A 14 28.35 7.98 6.19
CA THR A 14 27.45 6.92 6.63
C THR A 14 26.24 7.47 7.39
N ALA A 15 26.46 8.43 8.29
CA ALA A 15 25.39 9.09 9.04
C ALA A 15 24.46 9.86 8.11
N PHE A 16 25.02 10.63 7.17
CA PHE A 16 24.26 11.36 6.15
C PHE A 16 23.43 10.43 5.27
N GLY A 17 24.03 9.33 4.80
CA GLY A 17 23.32 8.34 3.99
C GLY A 17 22.13 7.67 4.72
N LYS A 18 22.24 7.46 6.04
CA LYS A 18 21.12 6.96 6.85
C LYS A 18 20.01 8.01 6.98
N ALA A 19 20.35 9.27 7.26
CA ALA A 19 19.38 10.35 7.37
C ALA A 19 18.61 10.57 6.06
N VAL A 20 19.32 10.59 4.91
CA VAL A 20 18.69 10.69 3.58
C VAL A 20 17.73 9.53 3.32
N LYS A 21 18.12 8.29 3.63
CA LYS A 21 17.23 7.12 3.46
C LYS A 21 15.98 7.19 4.34
N GLN A 22 16.11 7.72 5.55
CA GLN A 22 14.98 7.88 6.45
C GLN A 22 14.01 8.96 5.93
N ALA A 23 14.53 10.11 5.48
CA ALA A 23 13.73 11.17 4.86
C ALA A 23 13.05 10.68 3.56
N GLU A 24 13.77 9.95 2.71
CA GLU A 24 13.20 9.33 1.49
C GLU A 24 12.04 8.40 1.82
N LYS A 25 12.18 7.56 2.87
CA LYS A 25 11.13 6.63 3.27
C LYS A 25 9.86 7.37 3.66
N GLN A 26 9.97 8.43 4.46
CA GLN A 26 8.83 9.20 4.93
C GLN A 26 8.11 9.90 3.78
N VAL A 27 8.83 10.61 2.93
CA VAL A 27 8.27 11.26 1.74
C VAL A 27 7.63 10.23 0.80
N ARG A 28 8.21 9.04 0.66
CA ARG A 28 7.66 7.97 -0.17
C ARG A 28 6.33 7.45 0.37
N GLU A 29 6.20 7.30 1.69
CA GLU A 29 4.94 6.88 2.33
C GLU A 29 3.82 7.89 2.06
N ASP A 30 4.10 9.19 2.15
CA ASP A 30 3.16 10.27 1.87
C ASP A 30 2.74 10.28 0.38
N VAL A 31 3.71 10.13 -0.52
CA VAL A 31 3.47 10.05 -1.97
C VAL A 31 2.64 8.81 -2.33
N ASP A 32 2.92 7.67 -1.71
CA ASP A 32 2.16 6.43 -1.92
C ASP A 32 0.71 6.58 -1.43
N ALA A 33 0.50 7.25 -0.29
CA ALA A 33 -0.83 7.54 0.25
C ALA A 33 -1.62 8.44 -0.72
N GLN A 34 -1.03 9.56 -1.13
CA GLN A 34 -1.67 10.50 -2.05
C GLN A 34 -1.95 9.87 -3.43
N MET A 35 -1.02 9.08 -3.95
CA MET A 35 -1.22 8.40 -5.24
C MET A 35 -2.34 7.36 -5.16
N ARG A 36 -2.52 6.71 -4.00
CA ARG A 36 -3.64 5.78 -3.75
C ARG A 36 -4.99 6.52 -3.73
N GLU A 37 -5.06 7.66 -3.07
CA GLU A 37 -6.26 8.50 -3.06
C GLU A 37 -6.64 8.94 -4.48
N ASP A 38 -5.67 9.45 -5.25
CA ASP A 38 -5.90 9.87 -6.63
C ASP A 38 -6.32 8.71 -7.55
N PHE A 39 -5.75 7.53 -7.33
CA PHE A 39 -6.16 6.33 -8.04
C PHE A 39 -7.61 5.95 -7.72
N MET A 40 -7.98 5.95 -6.44
CA MET A 40 -9.34 5.61 -6.00
C MET A 40 -10.39 6.64 -6.47
N ALA A 41 -10.04 7.92 -6.44
CA ALA A 41 -10.96 9.00 -6.80
C ALA A 41 -11.09 9.19 -8.32
N ASN A 42 -10.00 9.08 -9.07
CA ASN A 42 -9.92 9.53 -10.45
C ASN A 42 -9.27 8.52 -11.42
N GLY A 43 -8.87 7.33 -10.94
CA GLY A 43 -8.18 6.33 -11.75
C GLY A 43 -6.77 6.75 -12.20
N VAL A 44 -6.14 7.69 -11.51
CA VAL A 44 -4.80 8.20 -11.87
C VAL A 44 -3.75 7.12 -11.64
N THR A 45 -3.11 6.66 -12.71
CA THR A 45 -2.05 5.63 -12.64
C THR A 45 -0.64 6.20 -12.78
N GLN A 46 -0.51 7.48 -13.19
CA GLN A 46 0.80 8.11 -13.41
C GLN A 46 0.74 9.61 -13.15
N LYS A 47 1.78 10.16 -12.52
CA LYS A 47 2.01 11.59 -12.34
C LYS A 47 3.39 12.00 -12.82
N GLN A 48 3.50 13.24 -13.29
CA GLN A 48 4.78 13.85 -13.66
C GLN A 48 5.46 14.41 -12.42
N LEU A 49 6.78 14.16 -12.30
CA LEU A 49 7.64 14.82 -11.32
C LEU A 49 8.28 16.06 -11.95
N SER A 50 8.19 17.18 -11.24
CA SER A 50 8.83 18.42 -11.64
C SER A 50 9.62 19.03 -10.49
N VAL A 51 10.77 19.61 -10.79
CA VAL A 51 11.59 20.40 -9.87
C VAL A 51 11.80 21.77 -10.52
N ASN A 52 11.48 22.84 -9.82
CA ASN A 52 11.53 24.21 -10.34
C ASN A 52 10.82 24.36 -11.71
N GLY A 53 9.68 23.67 -11.90
CA GLY A 53 8.93 23.69 -13.16
C GLY A 53 9.50 22.81 -14.28
N GLN A 54 10.67 22.23 -14.10
CA GLN A 54 11.29 21.34 -15.09
C GLN A 54 10.90 19.88 -14.82
N LYS A 55 10.42 19.17 -15.86
CA LYS A 55 10.12 17.73 -15.76
C LYS A 55 11.39 16.92 -15.54
N VAL A 56 11.47 16.23 -14.41
CA VAL A 56 12.63 15.42 -14.01
C VAL A 56 12.33 13.92 -13.95
N GLY A 57 11.06 13.54 -14.01
CA GLY A 57 10.72 12.12 -13.91
C GLY A 57 9.22 11.85 -13.91
N THR A 58 8.86 10.64 -13.47
CA THR A 58 7.48 10.18 -13.33
C THR A 58 7.31 9.29 -12.12
N ILE A 59 6.12 9.33 -11.50
CA ILE A 59 5.64 8.36 -10.53
C ILE A 59 4.56 7.54 -11.21
N SER A 60 4.61 6.22 -11.08
CA SER A 60 3.60 5.31 -11.63
C SER A 60 3.10 4.36 -10.56
N ALA A 61 1.79 4.13 -10.51
CA ALA A 61 1.18 3.14 -9.66
C ALA A 61 1.64 1.74 -10.06
N ARG A 62 1.99 0.91 -9.07
CA ARG A 62 2.18 -0.53 -9.26
C ARG A 62 0.84 -1.20 -8.97
N MET A 63 0.37 -1.99 -9.92
CA MET A 63 -0.87 -2.74 -9.78
C MET A 63 -0.57 -4.20 -9.45
N SER A 64 -1.40 -4.81 -8.62
CA SER A 64 -1.42 -6.26 -8.46
C SER A 64 -1.85 -6.91 -9.78
N LYS A 65 -1.46 -8.17 -9.97
CA LYS A 65 -2.08 -8.96 -11.04
C LYS A 65 -3.54 -9.23 -10.66
N PRO A 66 -4.47 -9.26 -11.64
CA PRO A 66 -5.82 -9.74 -11.39
C PRO A 66 -5.74 -11.18 -10.89
N LYS A 67 -6.56 -11.51 -9.92
CA LYS A 67 -6.66 -12.86 -9.35
C LYS A 67 -8.09 -13.35 -9.51
N VAL A 68 -8.22 -14.66 -9.66
CA VAL A 68 -9.48 -15.35 -9.49
C VAL A 68 -9.40 -16.02 -8.12
N GLY A 69 -10.25 -15.58 -7.20
CA GLY A 69 -10.37 -16.16 -5.86
C GLY A 69 -11.58 -17.09 -5.77
N HIS A 70 -11.48 -18.12 -4.93
CA HIS A 70 -12.60 -18.98 -4.58
C HIS A 70 -13.13 -18.56 -3.22
N PHE A 71 -14.40 -18.17 -3.17
CA PHE A 71 -15.03 -17.67 -1.96
C PHE A 71 -16.26 -18.52 -1.63
N PRO A 72 -16.51 -18.80 -0.33
CA PRO A 72 -17.74 -19.44 0.08
C PRO A 72 -18.95 -18.54 -0.19
N SER A 73 -20.04 -19.11 -0.66
CA SER A 73 -21.29 -18.40 -0.95
C SER A 73 -22.47 -19.25 -0.50
N ILE A 74 -23.53 -18.61 -0.01
CA ILE A 74 -24.77 -19.30 0.37
C ILE A 74 -25.56 -19.58 -0.89
N ALA A 75 -25.58 -20.82 -1.34
CA ALA A 75 -26.38 -21.28 -2.47
C ALA A 75 -27.84 -21.56 -2.05
N ASN A 76 -28.05 -22.12 -0.85
CA ASN A 76 -29.35 -22.41 -0.28
C ASN A 76 -29.44 -21.88 1.17
N ALA A 77 -30.21 -20.81 1.36
CA ALA A 77 -30.34 -20.13 2.65
C ALA A 77 -31.06 -21.03 3.70
N GLN A 78 -31.98 -21.91 3.29
CA GLN A 78 -32.67 -22.79 4.23
C GLN A 78 -31.74 -23.87 4.79
N GLU A 79 -30.96 -24.52 3.93
CA GLU A 79 -29.97 -25.52 4.34
C GLU A 79 -28.89 -24.88 5.22
N PHE A 80 -28.42 -23.70 4.90
CA PHE A 80 -27.44 -22.98 5.71
C PHE A 80 -27.99 -22.62 7.11
N VAL A 81 -29.26 -22.17 7.21
CA VAL A 81 -29.90 -21.90 8.50
C VAL A 81 -30.06 -23.19 9.32
N GLU A 82 -30.42 -24.33 8.69
CA GLU A 82 -30.54 -25.62 9.37
C GLU A 82 -29.17 -26.12 9.85
N TRP A 83 -28.14 -25.99 9.03
CA TRP A 83 -26.75 -26.28 9.44
C TRP A 83 -26.36 -25.44 10.66
N LEU A 84 -26.64 -24.11 10.67
CA LEU A 84 -26.37 -23.26 11.83
C LEU A 84 -27.09 -23.71 13.09
N ARG A 85 -28.32 -24.21 12.99
CA ARG A 85 -29.08 -24.72 14.16
C ARG A 85 -28.49 -25.98 14.75
N THR A 86 -27.87 -26.82 13.93
CA THR A 86 -27.28 -28.10 14.33
C THR A 86 -25.82 -28.00 14.71
N SER A 87 -25.13 -26.94 14.28
CA SER A 87 -23.73 -26.71 14.57
C SER A 87 -23.53 -26.26 16.03
N ASP A 88 -22.38 -26.63 16.61
CA ASP A 88 -22.01 -26.19 17.94
C ASP A 88 -21.86 -24.65 18.02
N GLY A 89 -22.59 -24.00 18.91
CA GLY A 89 -22.66 -22.53 18.98
C GLY A 89 -23.50 -21.87 17.86
N GLY A 90 -24.12 -22.62 16.96
CA GLY A 90 -24.88 -22.09 15.83
C GLY A 90 -26.11 -21.28 16.23
N LEU A 91 -26.80 -21.65 17.31
CA LEU A 91 -27.93 -20.86 17.85
C LEU A 91 -27.50 -19.48 18.35
N ASP A 92 -26.35 -19.38 19.01
CA ASP A 92 -25.77 -18.10 19.43
C ASP A 92 -25.36 -17.25 18.24
N THR A 93 -24.85 -17.90 17.18
CA THR A 93 -24.51 -17.26 15.92
C THR A 93 -25.76 -16.74 15.22
N LEU A 94 -26.85 -17.51 15.13
CA LEU A 94 -28.14 -17.07 14.58
C LEU A 94 -28.69 -15.85 15.32
N ASN A 95 -28.60 -15.84 16.66
CA ASN A 95 -29.03 -14.71 17.47
C ASN A 95 -28.17 -13.44 17.26
N ARG A 96 -26.92 -13.61 16.83
CA ARG A 96 -25.99 -12.52 16.48
C ARG A 96 -26.08 -12.08 15.02
N LEU A 97 -26.63 -12.91 14.12
CA LEU A 97 -26.71 -12.64 12.68
C LEU A 97 -27.50 -11.38 12.32
N VAL A 98 -28.31 -10.83 13.22
CA VAL A 98 -28.94 -9.52 13.06
C VAL A 98 -27.89 -8.39 12.99
N SER A 99 -26.65 -8.65 13.44
CA SER A 99 -25.55 -7.65 13.48
C SER A 99 -24.23 -8.10 12.81
N ILE A 100 -24.14 -9.34 12.35
CA ILE A 100 -22.90 -9.89 11.76
C ILE A 100 -23.11 -10.11 10.26
N LYS A 101 -22.12 -9.70 9.45
CA LYS A 101 -22.09 -10.01 8.02
C LYS A 101 -21.97 -11.52 7.82
N PRO A 102 -22.89 -12.18 7.06
CA PRO A 102 -22.86 -13.63 6.82
C PRO A 102 -21.53 -14.12 6.27
N ASP A 103 -20.84 -13.29 5.47
CA ASP A 103 -19.55 -13.59 4.86
C ASP A 103 -18.47 -13.93 5.91
N LEU A 104 -18.49 -13.28 7.09
CA LEU A 104 -17.51 -13.56 8.16
C LEU A 104 -17.72 -14.96 8.79
N VAL A 105 -18.97 -15.42 8.86
CA VAL A 105 -19.29 -16.76 9.39
C VAL A 105 -18.80 -17.83 8.41
N LEU A 106 -19.00 -17.59 7.12
CA LEU A 106 -18.55 -18.51 6.06
C LEU A 106 -17.03 -18.57 5.97
N GLU A 107 -16.37 -17.41 6.05
CA GLU A 107 -14.90 -17.35 6.04
C GLU A 107 -14.30 -18.09 7.24
N ALA A 108 -14.90 -17.97 8.43
CA ALA A 108 -14.45 -18.69 9.62
C ALA A 108 -14.64 -20.20 9.48
N ALA A 109 -15.80 -20.67 9.04
CA ALA A 109 -16.08 -22.09 8.83
C ALA A 109 -15.12 -22.73 7.83
N VAL A 110 -14.86 -22.04 6.70
CA VAL A 110 -13.90 -22.51 5.69
C VAL A 110 -12.46 -22.51 6.22
N ALA A 111 -12.10 -21.54 7.06
CA ALA A 111 -10.79 -21.52 7.71
C ALA A 111 -10.59 -22.72 8.65
N ASP A 112 -11.66 -23.18 9.28
CA ASP A 112 -11.68 -24.40 10.12
C ASP A 112 -11.78 -25.70 9.30
N GLY A 113 -11.84 -25.58 7.96
CA GLY A 113 -11.87 -26.70 7.03
C GLY A 113 -13.27 -27.27 6.77
N GLU A 114 -14.33 -26.54 7.13
CA GLU A 114 -15.72 -26.94 6.96
C GLU A 114 -16.42 -26.03 5.94
N LEU A 115 -17.07 -26.60 4.93
CA LEU A 115 -17.99 -25.89 4.07
C LEU A 115 -19.42 -26.19 4.54
N PRO A 116 -20.16 -25.18 5.07
CA PRO A 116 -21.51 -25.40 5.59
C PRO A 116 -22.49 -25.91 4.53
N ASP A 117 -23.48 -26.73 4.96
CA ASP A 117 -24.56 -27.18 4.10
C ASP A 117 -25.29 -25.99 3.48
N GLY A 118 -25.65 -26.10 2.20
CA GLY A 118 -26.29 -25.04 1.46
C GLY A 118 -25.32 -23.93 0.97
N CYS A 119 -24.00 -24.12 1.17
CA CYS A 119 -22.96 -23.22 0.69
C CYS A 119 -22.16 -23.88 -0.43
N GLU A 120 -21.58 -23.04 -1.29
CA GLU A 120 -20.69 -23.46 -2.36
C GLU A 120 -19.50 -22.53 -2.48
N MET A 121 -18.37 -23.03 -3.01
CA MET A 121 -17.22 -22.21 -3.36
C MET A 121 -17.44 -21.57 -4.73
N VAL A 122 -17.47 -20.23 -4.77
CA VAL A 122 -17.65 -19.47 -6.01
C VAL A 122 -16.33 -18.82 -6.43
N GLU A 123 -16.08 -18.80 -7.73
CA GLU A 123 -15.01 -18.01 -8.30
C GLU A 123 -15.43 -16.54 -8.40
N ARG A 124 -14.61 -15.65 -7.83
CA ARG A 124 -14.78 -14.19 -8.00
C ARG A 124 -13.54 -13.61 -8.64
N PHE A 125 -13.76 -12.74 -9.60
CA PHE A 125 -12.69 -11.94 -10.17
C PHE A 125 -12.33 -10.80 -9.21
N GLU A 126 -11.08 -10.78 -8.76
CA GLU A 126 -10.53 -9.67 -7.99
C GLU A 126 -9.84 -8.71 -8.95
N PRO A 127 -10.34 -7.47 -9.08
CA PRO A 127 -9.71 -6.48 -9.93
C PRO A 127 -8.31 -6.12 -9.43
N PRO A 128 -7.40 -5.67 -10.31
CA PRO A 128 -6.09 -5.22 -9.91
C PRO A 128 -6.17 -4.07 -8.90
N MET A 129 -5.47 -4.21 -7.78
CA MET A 129 -5.38 -3.18 -6.75
C MET A 129 -4.00 -2.52 -6.78
N MET A 130 -3.95 -1.24 -6.43
CA MET A 130 -2.69 -0.52 -6.29
C MET A 130 -1.90 -1.06 -5.09
N THR A 131 -0.68 -1.53 -5.33
CA THR A 131 0.22 -2.10 -4.32
C THR A 131 1.34 -1.15 -3.88
N GLY A 132 1.49 0.00 -4.52
CA GLY A 132 2.50 1.02 -4.23
C GLY A 132 2.84 1.82 -5.48
N THR A 133 3.93 2.58 -5.41
CA THR A 133 4.42 3.39 -6.53
C THR A 133 5.79 2.95 -7.02
N THR A 134 6.10 3.32 -8.26
CA THR A 134 7.44 3.27 -8.82
C THR A 134 7.83 4.67 -9.25
N VAL A 135 8.95 5.16 -8.71
CA VAL A 135 9.49 6.48 -9.03
C VAL A 135 10.65 6.32 -10.01
N ARG A 136 10.57 7.01 -11.14
CA ARG A 136 11.65 7.09 -12.14
C ARG A 136 12.11 8.52 -12.25
N VAL A 137 13.35 8.79 -11.85
CA VAL A 137 13.95 10.13 -11.83
C VAL A 137 15.18 10.17 -12.73
N GLN A 138 15.30 11.22 -13.49
CA GLN A 138 16.51 11.53 -14.27
C GLN A 138 17.41 12.40 -13.40
N THR A 139 18.33 11.75 -12.66
CA THR A 139 19.18 12.39 -11.65
C THR A 139 19.90 13.64 -12.18
N GLN A 140 20.43 13.57 -13.41
CA GLN A 140 21.11 14.70 -14.01
C GLN A 140 20.20 15.92 -14.18
N LYS A 141 18.94 15.72 -14.60
CA LYS A 141 17.96 16.80 -14.72
C LYS A 141 17.57 17.40 -13.37
N VAL A 142 17.54 16.59 -12.30
CA VAL A 142 17.33 17.10 -10.94
C VAL A 142 18.48 18.02 -10.52
N VAL A 143 19.71 17.58 -10.74
CA VAL A 143 20.91 18.39 -10.44
C VAL A 143 20.91 19.69 -11.23
N GLU A 144 20.60 19.64 -12.53
CA GLU A 144 20.50 20.81 -13.40
C GLU A 144 19.39 21.78 -12.93
N ALA A 145 18.21 21.23 -12.56
CA ALA A 145 17.06 22.04 -12.09
C ALA A 145 17.32 22.69 -10.73
N LEU A 146 18.09 22.07 -9.85
CA LEU A 146 18.49 22.63 -8.54
C LEU A 146 19.67 23.57 -8.66
N GLY A 147 20.56 23.37 -9.65
CA GLY A 147 21.73 24.20 -9.88
C GLY A 147 22.59 24.37 -8.64
N ASN A 148 22.94 25.62 -8.30
CA ASN A 148 23.74 25.96 -7.14
C ASN A 148 23.01 25.77 -5.79
N ASN A 149 21.71 25.49 -5.81
CA ASN A 149 20.87 25.30 -4.60
C ASN A 149 20.85 23.85 -4.10
N LEU A 150 21.61 22.93 -4.71
CA LEU A 150 21.61 21.53 -4.34
C LEU A 150 21.94 21.31 -2.85
N GLY A 151 22.92 22.07 -2.31
CA GLY A 151 23.29 22.00 -0.91
C GLY A 151 22.17 22.48 0.03
N ALA A 152 21.52 23.58 -0.31
CA ALA A 152 20.40 24.13 0.45
C ALA A 152 19.18 23.18 0.40
N ALA A 153 18.85 22.64 -0.77
CA ALA A 153 17.76 21.67 -0.94
C ALA A 153 18.03 20.39 -0.14
N ALA A 154 19.27 19.89 -0.13
CA ALA A 154 19.66 18.72 0.68
C ALA A 154 19.52 19.01 2.18
N SER A 155 19.89 20.20 2.64
CA SER A 155 19.75 20.62 4.04
C SER A 155 18.28 20.70 4.44
N ALA A 156 17.43 21.36 3.65
CA ALA A 156 16.00 21.49 3.91
C ALA A 156 15.29 20.12 4.00
N LEU A 157 15.62 19.18 3.10
CA LEU A 157 15.09 17.83 3.15
C LEU A 157 15.50 17.05 4.41
N LEU A 158 16.66 17.33 4.96
CA LEU A 158 17.17 16.65 6.18
C LEU A 158 16.60 17.25 7.46
N THR A 159 16.28 18.55 7.47
CA THR A 159 15.70 19.24 8.63
C THR A 159 14.17 19.16 8.67
N GLY A 160 13.54 18.73 7.57
CA GLY A 160 12.07 18.73 7.45
C GLY A 160 11.48 20.12 7.21
N GLU A 161 12.31 21.14 6.97
CA GLU A 161 11.91 22.50 6.63
C GLU A 161 11.63 22.61 5.12
N VAL A 162 10.57 21.95 4.66
CA VAL A 162 10.10 22.14 3.28
C VAL A 162 8.89 23.06 3.37
N GLU A 163 9.06 24.32 2.91
CA GLU A 163 7.94 25.23 2.64
C GLU A 163 7.10 24.78 1.44
#